data_3d279e282dbe16dfc8e2b05dbbbfb9f3
#
_entry.id   3d279e282dbe16dfc8e2b05dbbbfb9f3
#
_cell.length_a   1.000
_cell.length_b   1.000
_cell.length_c   1.000
_cell.angle_alpha   90.00
_cell.angle_beta   90.00
_cell.angle_gamma   90.00
#
_symmetry.space_group_name_H-M   'P 1'
#
loop_
_entity.id
_entity.type
_entity.pdbx_description
1 polymer ?
#
loop_
_entity_poly.entity_id
_entity_poly.type
_entity_poly.pdbx_seq_one_letter_code
_entity_poly.pdbx_strand_id
1 'polypeptide(L)'
;MSIPNKYFDLSNGTFSVKGVPLLSEVPTNVSFSPFSSICQSSDAPLPLLQRLLSLSHKGGFLGFSKDEPSDRLMNSLGSFTGRDFLSIFRFKTWWSTMWVGNSGSDLQMETQWVQFDVPEISSYVIIIPIIEGGFRSALHPGSDGHVMICAESGSTQVKASNFDAIAYVHVSDNPYNLMKEAYSALRVHLNTFRLLEEKKVPNIVNKFGWCTWDAFYLTVEPAGIWHGVNDFVEGGVSPRFLIIDDGWQSINLDGENPNEDTKNLVLGGTQMTARLHRLDECEKFRKYKGGSMLGPDAPSFDPKKPKMLISKAIELEHAEKDRDKAIQSGVTDLSGFEAKILKFKQELNEMFGGEESSNVSSQEGCGSCSCKAETYGMKAFTRDLRAKFKGLDDIYVWHALCGAWGGVRPGSTHLSAKVVPCKVSPGLDGSMTDLAVVKIIEGGIGLVHPDQSEDFYDSMHSYLAKVGITGVKVDVIHVRLFLQSQFSILYFVIFMCLNKLYFICRLLSMCPKNMEAGWSLQRLITKG
;
A
#
# COMPACT_ATOMS: atom_id res chain seq x y z
N MET A 1 20.11 37.30 -15.47
CA MET A 1 18.74 37.69 -15.83
C MET A 1 18.03 36.43 -16.25
N SER A 2 17.04 35.95 -15.50
CA SER A 2 16.21 34.82 -15.86
C SER A 2 15.37 35.18 -17.09
N ILE A 3 15.35 34.35 -18.12
CA ILE A 3 14.44 34.50 -19.25
C ILE A 3 13.02 34.45 -18.71
N PRO A 4 12.16 35.48 -18.92
CA PRO A 4 10.78 35.46 -18.41
C PRO A 4 10.06 34.24 -18.98
N ASN A 5 9.35 33.50 -18.14
CA ASN A 5 8.54 32.38 -18.60
C ASN A 5 7.39 32.95 -19.46
N LYS A 6 7.35 32.59 -20.72
CA LYS A 6 6.38 33.12 -21.70
C LYS A 6 4.96 32.63 -21.41
N TYR A 7 4.79 31.59 -20.62
CA TYR A 7 3.50 30.95 -20.37
C TYR A 7 2.90 31.27 -19.00
N PHE A 8 3.71 31.47 -17.98
CA PHE A 8 3.26 31.73 -16.63
C PHE A 8 3.84 33.03 -16.08
N ASP A 9 3.01 33.76 -15.38
CA ASP A 9 3.37 34.97 -14.64
C ASP A 9 2.73 34.97 -13.26
N LEU A 10 3.49 35.35 -12.25
CA LEU A 10 3.01 35.61 -10.90
C LEU A 10 3.35 37.04 -10.53
N SER A 11 2.37 37.92 -10.62
CA SER A 11 2.50 39.33 -10.33
C SER A 11 1.24 39.91 -9.73
N ASN A 12 1.37 40.90 -8.85
CA ASN A 12 0.26 41.64 -8.27
C ASN A 12 -0.82 40.73 -7.63
N GLY A 13 -0.41 39.63 -6.96
CA GLY A 13 -1.36 38.69 -6.35
C GLY A 13 -2.18 37.87 -7.34
N THR A 14 -1.73 37.78 -8.61
CA THR A 14 -2.41 37.01 -9.64
C THR A 14 -1.41 36.02 -10.29
N PHE A 15 -1.82 34.76 -10.37
CA PHE A 15 -1.11 33.76 -11.14
C PHE A 15 -1.82 33.55 -12.47
N SER A 16 -1.12 33.86 -13.56
CA SER A 16 -1.70 33.86 -14.92
C SER A 16 -1.01 32.81 -15.80
N VAL A 17 -1.77 32.26 -16.75
CA VAL A 17 -1.30 31.38 -17.81
C VAL A 17 -1.56 32.04 -19.18
N LYS A 18 -0.53 32.26 -19.99
CA LYS A 18 -0.61 32.96 -21.29
C LYS A 18 -1.37 34.30 -21.19
N GLY A 19 -1.23 35.01 -20.06
CA GLY A 19 -1.90 36.27 -19.80
C GLY A 19 -3.34 36.18 -19.29
N VAL A 20 -3.91 34.98 -19.19
CA VAL A 20 -5.24 34.76 -18.59
C VAL A 20 -5.09 34.43 -17.10
N PRO A 21 -5.77 35.15 -16.17
CA PRO A 21 -5.75 34.85 -14.77
C PRO A 21 -6.28 33.43 -14.48
N LEU A 22 -5.50 32.64 -13.75
CA LEU A 22 -5.89 31.32 -13.27
C LEU A 22 -6.25 31.36 -11.78
N LEU A 23 -5.41 32.01 -10.97
CA LEU A 23 -5.63 32.23 -9.54
C LEU A 23 -5.51 33.72 -9.24
N SER A 24 -6.43 34.26 -8.46
CA SER A 24 -6.39 35.59 -7.88
C SER A 24 -6.08 35.51 -6.39
N GLU A 25 -5.80 36.65 -5.75
CA GLU A 25 -5.53 36.73 -4.31
C GLU A 25 -4.41 35.80 -3.84
N VAL A 26 -3.41 35.57 -4.73
CA VAL A 26 -2.24 34.77 -4.42
C VAL A 26 -1.40 35.49 -3.36
N PRO A 27 -1.15 34.87 -2.19
CA PRO A 27 -0.37 35.49 -1.12
C PRO A 27 1.07 35.81 -1.55
N THR A 28 1.65 36.87 -0.97
CA THR A 28 3.03 37.32 -1.28
C THR A 28 4.12 36.34 -0.89
N ASN A 29 3.80 35.37 -0.02
CA ASN A 29 4.70 34.30 0.39
C ASN A 29 4.69 33.10 -0.58
N VAL A 30 3.87 33.14 -1.65
CA VAL A 30 3.90 32.15 -2.73
C VAL A 30 4.89 32.60 -3.79
N SER A 31 5.66 31.65 -4.30
CA SER A 31 6.65 31.86 -5.36
C SER A 31 6.34 30.97 -6.57
N PHE A 32 6.80 31.40 -7.74
CA PHE A 32 6.81 30.60 -8.96
C PHE A 32 8.21 30.58 -9.55
N SER A 33 8.71 29.38 -9.89
CA SER A 33 9.98 29.18 -10.58
C SER A 33 9.78 28.35 -11.85
N PRO A 34 10.32 28.81 -13.01
CA PRO A 34 10.25 28.06 -14.25
C PRO A 34 10.99 26.72 -14.15
N PHE A 35 10.54 25.71 -14.88
CA PHE A 35 11.14 24.36 -14.90
C PHE A 35 12.61 24.35 -15.39
N SER A 36 13.08 25.37 -16.10
CA SER A 36 14.33 25.42 -16.87
C SER A 36 15.63 25.25 -16.08
N SER A 37 15.61 25.24 -14.74
CA SER A 37 16.84 25.31 -13.94
C SER A 37 17.24 24.01 -13.20
N ILE A 38 16.54 22.91 -13.37
CA ILE A 38 16.60 21.81 -12.38
C ILE A 38 17.22 20.50 -12.92
N CYS A 39 17.49 20.40 -14.23
CA CYS A 39 17.90 19.13 -14.85
C CYS A 39 19.40 18.85 -14.82
N GLN A 40 20.05 18.80 -13.67
CA GLN A 40 21.51 18.57 -13.66
C GLN A 40 21.98 17.12 -13.44
N SER A 41 21.14 16.18 -13.01
CA SER A 41 21.59 14.79 -12.82
C SER A 41 20.43 13.79 -12.83
N SER A 42 19.78 13.62 -13.96
CA SER A 42 18.75 12.61 -14.10
C SER A 42 19.31 11.38 -14.81
N ASP A 43 18.95 10.18 -14.34
CA ASP A 43 19.13 8.91 -15.05
C ASP A 43 18.06 8.70 -16.15
N ALA A 44 17.32 9.75 -16.49
CA ALA A 44 16.30 9.71 -17.52
C ALA A 44 16.90 9.41 -18.90
N PRO A 45 16.20 8.60 -19.72
CA PRO A 45 16.66 8.31 -21.08
C PRO A 45 16.80 9.57 -21.94
N LEU A 46 17.81 9.60 -22.82
CA LEU A 46 18.07 10.74 -23.68
C LEU A 46 16.84 11.22 -24.50
N PRO A 47 15.98 10.33 -25.05
CA PRO A 47 14.75 10.77 -25.73
C PRO A 47 13.80 11.56 -24.83
N LEU A 48 13.70 11.18 -23.54
CA LEU A 48 12.88 11.92 -22.56
C LEU A 48 13.46 13.30 -22.28
N LEU A 49 14.78 13.39 -22.07
CA LEU A 49 15.47 14.68 -21.86
C LEU A 49 15.32 15.61 -23.07
N GLN A 50 15.44 15.10 -24.28
CA GLN A 50 15.24 15.87 -25.52
C GLN A 50 13.81 16.39 -25.65
N ARG A 51 12.81 15.56 -25.33
CA ARG A 51 11.39 15.97 -25.28
C ARG A 51 11.17 17.11 -24.30
N LEU A 52 11.78 17.03 -23.11
CA LEU A 52 11.66 18.06 -22.09
C LEU A 52 12.29 19.40 -22.45
N LEU A 53 13.32 19.44 -23.27
CA LEU A 53 13.89 20.71 -23.77
C LEU A 53 12.82 21.53 -24.52
N SER A 54 11.92 20.88 -25.25
CA SER A 54 10.81 21.53 -25.95
C SER A 54 9.63 21.89 -25.06
N LEU A 55 9.51 21.29 -23.86
CA LEU A 55 8.37 21.44 -22.95
C LEU A 55 8.70 22.28 -21.70
N SER A 56 9.97 22.53 -21.43
CA SER A 56 10.42 23.19 -20.18
C SER A 56 9.81 24.56 -19.94
N HIS A 57 9.46 25.30 -21.01
CA HIS A 57 8.81 26.60 -20.90
C HIS A 57 7.29 26.51 -20.61
N LYS A 58 6.68 25.33 -20.78
CA LYS A 58 5.25 25.07 -20.52
C LYS A 58 4.95 24.69 -19.08
N GLY A 59 5.93 24.68 -18.20
CA GLY A 59 5.77 24.28 -16.81
C GLY A 59 6.68 25.03 -15.84
N GLY A 60 6.38 24.85 -14.55
CA GLY A 60 7.15 25.41 -13.45
C GLY A 60 6.66 24.94 -12.10
N PHE A 61 7.29 25.43 -11.06
CA PHE A 61 7.00 25.02 -9.69
C PHE A 61 6.40 26.17 -8.88
N LEU A 62 5.44 25.84 -8.06
CA LEU A 62 4.94 26.71 -7.00
C LEU A 62 5.61 26.31 -5.69
N GLY A 63 6.08 27.32 -4.98
CA GLY A 63 6.62 27.23 -3.63
C GLY A 63 5.90 28.17 -2.69
N PHE A 64 6.18 28.04 -1.40
CA PHE A 64 5.74 29.02 -0.40
C PHE A 64 6.68 29.04 0.80
N SER A 65 6.66 30.14 1.56
CA SER A 65 7.41 30.28 2.82
C SER A 65 6.48 30.64 3.98
N LYS A 66 6.88 30.24 5.18
CA LYS A 66 6.27 30.61 6.47
C LYS A 66 7.35 31.08 7.44
N ASP A 67 6.97 31.88 8.41
CA ASP A 67 7.92 32.39 9.39
C ASP A 67 8.44 31.31 10.34
N GLU A 68 7.57 30.34 10.69
CA GLU A 68 7.86 29.30 11.67
C GLU A 68 7.95 27.90 11.01
N PRO A 69 9.02 27.13 11.29
CA PRO A 69 9.13 25.75 10.82
C PRO A 69 8.11 24.84 11.53
N SER A 70 7.38 24.03 10.75
CA SER A 70 6.42 23.06 11.27
C SER A 70 6.54 21.72 10.52
N ASP A 71 6.06 20.66 11.15
CA ASP A 71 5.89 19.33 10.54
C ASP A 71 4.65 19.24 9.64
N ARG A 72 3.73 20.23 9.78
CA ARG A 72 2.55 20.38 8.93
C ARG A 72 2.24 21.86 8.69
N LEU A 73 2.15 22.26 7.44
CA LEU A 73 1.89 23.63 7.01
C LEU A 73 0.74 23.66 6.01
N MET A 74 -0.13 24.66 6.20
CA MET A 74 -1.19 25.01 5.25
C MET A 74 -0.94 26.39 4.69
N ASN A 75 -1.02 26.55 3.36
CA ASN A 75 -0.90 27.85 2.70
C ASN A 75 -1.93 28.00 1.60
N SER A 76 -2.47 29.20 1.43
CA SER A 76 -3.28 29.50 0.24
C SER A 76 -2.39 29.61 -1.00
N LEU A 77 -2.85 29.08 -2.12
CA LEU A 77 -2.26 29.33 -3.45
C LEU A 77 -3.01 30.40 -4.22
N GLY A 78 -4.06 30.98 -3.64
CA GLY A 78 -4.99 31.90 -4.28
C GLY A 78 -6.38 31.30 -4.45
N SER A 79 -7.27 32.04 -5.10
CA SER A 79 -8.67 31.65 -5.33
C SER A 79 -9.01 31.58 -6.82
N PHE A 80 -9.98 30.75 -7.17
CA PHE A 80 -10.67 30.76 -8.46
C PHE A 80 -12.16 30.49 -8.24
N THR A 81 -12.98 31.07 -9.12
CA THR A 81 -14.43 30.86 -9.14
C THR A 81 -14.94 30.90 -10.57
N GLY A 82 -15.89 30.02 -10.88
CA GLY A 82 -16.49 29.93 -12.22
C GLY A 82 -15.57 29.27 -13.28
N ARG A 83 -14.46 28.65 -12.88
CA ARG A 83 -13.56 27.94 -13.77
C ARG A 83 -13.68 26.44 -13.54
N ASP A 84 -14.20 25.74 -14.54
CA ASP A 84 -14.40 24.30 -14.46
C ASP A 84 -13.10 23.54 -14.26
N PHE A 85 -13.14 22.56 -13.39
CA PHE A 85 -12.02 21.66 -13.14
C PHE A 85 -12.42 20.20 -13.05
N LEU A 86 -11.45 19.33 -13.35
CA LEU A 86 -11.41 17.91 -13.00
C LEU A 86 -10.29 17.68 -12.01
N SER A 87 -10.53 16.95 -10.95
CA SER A 87 -9.52 16.57 -9.98
C SER A 87 -9.56 15.09 -9.62
N ILE A 88 -8.49 14.59 -9.02
CA ILE A 88 -8.46 13.31 -8.32
C ILE A 88 -8.11 13.58 -6.86
N PHE A 89 -8.90 13.04 -5.95
CA PHE A 89 -8.65 13.12 -4.52
C PHE A 89 -8.59 11.73 -3.90
N ARG A 90 -7.88 11.61 -2.80
CA ARG A 90 -7.79 10.38 -2.03
C ARG A 90 -9.04 10.24 -1.16
N PHE A 91 -9.93 9.35 -1.56
CA PHE A 91 -11.17 9.06 -0.84
C PHE A 91 -10.96 8.08 0.33
N LYS A 92 -10.07 7.11 0.13
CA LYS A 92 -9.61 6.15 1.15
C LYS A 92 -8.09 6.04 1.08
N THR A 93 -7.48 5.43 2.08
CA THR A 93 -6.02 5.22 2.11
C THR A 93 -5.49 4.50 0.88
N TRP A 94 -6.31 3.65 0.28
CA TRP A 94 -5.99 2.83 -0.91
C TRP A 94 -6.79 3.19 -2.15
N TRP A 95 -7.73 4.18 -2.07
CA TRP A 95 -8.60 4.51 -3.18
C TRP A 95 -8.68 6.01 -3.43
N SER A 96 -8.37 6.40 -4.67
CA SER A 96 -8.59 7.76 -5.17
C SER A 96 -9.70 7.75 -6.23
N THR A 97 -10.49 8.82 -6.27
CA THR A 97 -11.59 8.97 -7.21
C THR A 97 -11.60 10.36 -7.83
N MET A 98 -12.30 10.50 -8.95
CA MET A 98 -12.47 11.78 -9.65
C MET A 98 -13.51 12.65 -8.96
N TRP A 99 -13.32 13.96 -9.11
CA TRP A 99 -14.24 14.99 -8.67
C TRP A 99 -14.22 16.18 -9.62
N VAL A 100 -15.33 16.88 -9.71
CA VAL A 100 -15.51 18.07 -10.57
C VAL A 100 -16.08 19.22 -9.77
N GLY A 101 -15.84 20.45 -10.21
CA GLY A 101 -16.36 21.67 -9.61
C GLY A 101 -15.92 22.87 -10.42
N ASN A 102 -16.21 24.06 -9.92
CA ASN A 102 -15.85 25.32 -10.58
C ASN A 102 -15.37 26.41 -9.61
N SER A 103 -15.04 26.03 -8.38
CA SER A 103 -14.48 26.91 -7.36
C SER A 103 -13.45 26.16 -6.52
N GLY A 104 -12.46 26.86 -5.97
CA GLY A 104 -11.50 26.26 -5.03
C GLY A 104 -12.16 25.63 -3.81
N SER A 105 -13.33 26.15 -3.40
CA SER A 105 -14.12 25.59 -2.29
C SER A 105 -14.77 24.24 -2.63
N ASP A 106 -14.90 23.89 -3.91
CA ASP A 106 -15.46 22.59 -4.35
C ASP A 106 -14.42 21.46 -4.33
N LEU A 107 -13.13 21.77 -4.19
CA LEU A 107 -12.10 20.74 -4.08
C LEU A 107 -12.37 19.83 -2.88
N GLN A 108 -11.93 18.61 -2.98
CA GLN A 108 -11.97 17.66 -1.86
C GLN A 108 -10.64 17.67 -1.10
N MET A 109 -10.70 17.35 0.20
CA MET A 109 -9.51 17.11 1.00
C MET A 109 -8.62 16.04 0.33
N GLU A 110 -7.30 16.17 0.47
CA GLU A 110 -6.32 15.23 -0.13
C GLU A 110 -6.40 15.14 -1.66
N THR A 111 -6.75 16.25 -2.34
CA THR A 111 -6.68 16.34 -3.80
C THR A 111 -5.23 16.21 -4.27
N GLN A 112 -5.00 15.25 -5.16
CA GLN A 112 -3.68 14.86 -5.65
C GLN A 112 -3.27 15.57 -6.93
N TRP A 113 -4.22 16.08 -7.68
CA TRP A 113 -4.04 17.05 -8.76
C TRP A 113 -5.37 17.67 -9.14
N VAL A 114 -5.31 18.86 -9.72
CA VAL A 114 -6.46 19.56 -10.32
C VAL A 114 -6.09 20.00 -11.71
N GLN A 115 -6.97 19.74 -12.67
CA GLN A 115 -6.86 20.15 -14.07
C GLN A 115 -7.98 21.14 -14.38
N PHE A 116 -7.62 22.29 -14.91
CA PHE A 116 -8.55 23.35 -15.33
C PHE A 116 -8.74 23.34 -16.84
N ASP A 117 -9.96 23.61 -17.29
CA ASP A 117 -10.23 24.08 -18.64
C ASP A 117 -10.03 25.60 -18.70
N VAL A 118 -9.26 26.08 -19.67
CA VAL A 118 -8.98 27.51 -19.90
C VAL A 118 -9.33 27.85 -21.35
N PRO A 119 -10.62 27.93 -21.67
CA PRO A 119 -11.12 28.08 -23.03
C PRO A 119 -10.67 29.39 -23.70
N GLU A 120 -10.38 30.45 -22.94
CA GLU A 120 -9.86 31.73 -23.44
C GLU A 120 -8.55 31.60 -24.22
N ILE A 121 -7.78 30.57 -23.93
CA ILE A 121 -6.51 30.28 -24.60
C ILE A 121 -6.50 28.89 -25.26
N SER A 122 -7.68 28.24 -25.36
CA SER A 122 -7.82 26.89 -25.91
C SER A 122 -6.80 25.92 -25.32
N SER A 123 -6.67 25.91 -24.00
CA SER A 123 -5.66 25.11 -23.30
C SER A 123 -6.19 24.58 -21.97
N TYR A 124 -5.50 23.56 -21.49
CA TYR A 124 -5.71 22.97 -20.16
C TYR A 124 -4.49 23.23 -19.29
N VAL A 125 -4.72 23.46 -18.01
CA VAL A 125 -3.67 23.67 -17.01
C VAL A 125 -3.83 22.66 -15.90
N ILE A 126 -2.74 22.06 -15.43
CA ILE A 126 -2.74 21.15 -14.29
C ILE A 126 -1.86 21.68 -13.17
N ILE A 127 -2.33 21.55 -11.93
CA ILE A 127 -1.54 21.74 -10.71
C ILE A 127 -1.42 20.39 -10.01
N ILE A 128 -0.20 19.94 -9.78
CA ILE A 128 0.13 18.65 -9.17
C ILE A 128 0.95 18.90 -7.91
N PRO A 129 0.41 18.69 -6.70
CA PRO A 129 1.20 18.64 -5.48
C PRO A 129 2.27 17.55 -5.58
N ILE A 130 3.48 17.84 -5.14
CA ILE A 130 4.61 16.90 -5.24
C ILE A 130 5.34 16.77 -3.90
N ILE A 131 6.27 15.82 -3.84
CA ILE A 131 7.14 15.64 -2.68
C ILE A 131 8.32 16.61 -2.80
N GLU A 132 8.62 17.32 -1.71
CA GLU A 132 9.83 18.11 -1.57
C GLU A 132 10.53 17.76 -0.26
N GLY A 133 11.77 17.30 -0.35
CA GLY A 133 12.52 16.81 0.81
C GLY A 133 11.77 15.69 1.55
N GLY A 134 11.55 15.88 2.83
CA GLY A 134 10.80 14.97 3.69
C GLY A 134 9.29 15.21 3.74
N PHE A 135 8.75 16.12 2.90
CA PHE A 135 7.35 16.54 2.93
C PHE A 135 6.56 15.98 1.75
N ARG A 136 5.40 15.40 2.02
CA ARG A 136 4.35 15.18 1.02
C ARG A 136 3.47 16.42 0.91
N SER A 137 2.76 16.59 -0.20
CA SER A 137 1.77 17.65 -0.34
C SER A 137 0.45 17.15 -0.92
N ALA A 138 -0.61 17.92 -0.68
CA ALA A 138 -1.95 17.72 -1.24
C ALA A 138 -2.65 19.08 -1.36
N LEU A 139 -3.57 19.20 -2.32
CA LEU A 139 -4.47 20.35 -2.37
C LEU A 139 -5.70 20.09 -1.51
N HIS A 140 -6.19 21.15 -0.88
CA HIS A 140 -7.36 21.14 -0.02
C HIS A 140 -8.31 22.29 -0.43
N PRO A 141 -9.61 22.18 -0.15
CA PRO A 141 -10.52 23.31 -0.28
C PRO A 141 -10.20 24.38 0.73
N GLY A 142 -10.39 25.62 0.37
CA GLY A 142 -10.38 26.78 1.25
C GLY A 142 -11.73 27.52 1.22
N SER A 143 -11.90 28.53 2.08
CA SER A 143 -13.03 29.44 2.01
C SER A 143 -12.91 30.35 0.77
N ASP A 144 -14.04 30.94 0.37
CA ASP A 144 -14.10 32.00 -0.64
C ASP A 144 -13.40 31.67 -1.97
N GLY A 145 -13.52 30.40 -2.41
CA GLY A 145 -12.91 29.93 -3.65
C GLY A 145 -11.41 29.70 -3.58
N HIS A 146 -10.78 29.79 -2.41
CA HIS A 146 -9.34 29.53 -2.26
C HIS A 146 -8.98 28.06 -2.44
N VAL A 147 -7.78 27.84 -2.98
CA VAL A 147 -7.10 26.54 -3.02
C VAL A 147 -6.00 26.56 -1.98
N MET A 148 -6.05 25.64 -1.06
CA MET A 148 -5.00 25.46 -0.05
C MET A 148 -4.04 24.37 -0.46
N ILE A 149 -2.74 24.54 -0.20
CA ILE A 149 -1.76 23.46 -0.25
C ILE A 149 -1.38 23.06 1.18
N CYS A 150 -1.43 21.76 1.44
CA CYS A 150 -0.92 21.17 2.66
C CYS A 150 0.43 20.53 2.38
N ALA A 151 1.46 20.89 3.15
CA ALA A 151 2.74 20.21 3.17
C ALA A 151 2.94 19.57 4.55
N GLU A 152 3.18 18.25 4.61
CA GLU A 152 3.38 17.56 5.89
C GLU A 152 4.44 16.46 5.80
N SER A 153 5.29 16.36 6.83
CA SER A 153 6.37 15.36 6.90
C SER A 153 5.90 14.02 7.48
N GLY A 154 4.81 14.01 8.24
CA GLY A 154 4.39 12.87 9.03
C GLY A 154 5.31 12.56 10.23
N SER A 155 6.20 13.49 10.61
CA SER A 155 7.14 13.33 11.72
C SER A 155 7.31 14.63 12.48
N THR A 156 7.10 14.62 13.78
CA THR A 156 7.31 15.80 14.65
C THR A 156 8.76 16.29 14.70
N GLN A 157 9.70 15.47 14.22
CA GLN A 157 11.13 15.77 14.17
C GLN A 157 11.55 16.45 12.86
N VAL A 158 10.79 16.25 11.78
CA VAL A 158 11.09 16.81 10.45
C VAL A 158 10.22 18.04 10.24
N LYS A 159 10.83 19.22 10.36
CA LYS A 159 10.17 20.51 10.22
C LYS A 159 10.81 21.33 9.12
N ALA A 160 10.01 22.11 8.42
CA ALA A 160 10.44 23.08 7.42
C ALA A 160 9.53 24.31 7.46
N SER A 161 9.99 25.41 6.88
CA SER A 161 9.21 26.64 6.72
C SER A 161 9.25 27.17 5.29
N ASN A 162 10.07 26.59 4.43
CA ASN A 162 10.26 27.05 3.04
C ASN A 162 10.20 25.86 2.07
N PHE A 163 9.48 26.07 0.98
CA PHE A 163 9.34 25.12 -0.12
C PHE A 163 9.47 25.88 -1.43
N ASP A 164 10.36 25.41 -2.32
CA ASP A 164 10.63 26.01 -3.63
C ASP A 164 9.84 25.30 -4.75
N ALA A 165 9.50 24.01 -4.56
CA ALA A 165 8.90 23.15 -5.56
C ALA A 165 7.87 22.18 -4.95
N ILE A 166 6.94 22.66 -4.14
CA ILE A 166 5.95 21.82 -3.46
C ILE A 166 4.75 21.44 -4.36
N ALA A 167 4.55 22.16 -5.46
CA ALA A 167 3.60 21.79 -6.51
C ALA A 167 4.18 22.13 -7.88
N TYR A 168 3.80 21.34 -8.89
CA TYR A 168 4.16 21.53 -10.27
C TYR A 168 2.95 22.00 -11.08
N VAL A 169 3.17 22.96 -11.98
CA VAL A 169 2.13 23.48 -12.89
C VAL A 169 2.57 23.23 -14.33
N HIS A 170 1.63 22.81 -15.18
CA HIS A 170 1.87 22.63 -16.61
C HIS A 170 0.69 23.07 -17.45
N VAL A 171 0.96 23.49 -18.70
CA VAL A 171 -0.06 23.89 -19.69
C VAL A 171 0.11 23.12 -20.99
N SER A 172 -1.00 22.66 -21.57
CA SER A 172 -1.04 22.02 -22.89
C SER A 172 -2.39 22.30 -23.57
N ASP A 173 -2.43 22.22 -24.89
CA ASP A 173 -3.65 22.35 -25.69
C ASP A 173 -4.49 21.07 -25.76
N ASN A 174 -3.98 19.99 -25.20
CA ASN A 174 -4.65 18.70 -25.18
C ASN A 174 -4.56 18.08 -23.77
N PRO A 175 -5.71 17.70 -23.14
CA PRO A 175 -5.74 17.21 -21.75
C PRO A 175 -4.98 15.90 -21.56
N TYR A 176 -4.93 15.02 -22.57
CA TYR A 176 -4.18 13.76 -22.50
C TYR A 176 -2.67 14.00 -22.62
N ASN A 177 -2.24 14.92 -23.49
CA ASN A 177 -0.85 15.33 -23.59
C ASN A 177 -0.39 16.08 -22.34
N LEU A 178 -1.26 16.91 -21.74
CA LEU A 178 -1.00 17.62 -20.50
C LEU A 178 -0.48 16.67 -19.40
N MET A 179 -1.17 15.56 -19.17
CA MET A 179 -0.75 14.55 -18.19
C MET A 179 0.61 13.95 -18.55
N LYS A 180 0.82 13.54 -19.81
CA LYS A 180 2.08 12.94 -20.25
C LYS A 180 3.25 13.91 -20.14
N GLU A 181 3.04 15.16 -20.54
CA GLU A 181 4.05 16.22 -20.48
C GLU A 181 4.42 16.55 -19.03
N ALA A 182 3.41 16.74 -18.17
CA ALA A 182 3.61 17.03 -16.75
C ALA A 182 4.37 15.91 -16.03
N TYR A 183 3.92 14.65 -16.17
CA TYR A 183 4.61 13.52 -15.53
C TYR A 183 5.99 13.25 -16.12
N SER A 184 6.23 13.60 -17.39
CA SER A 184 7.58 13.55 -17.98
C SER A 184 8.52 14.54 -17.30
N ALA A 185 8.06 15.76 -17.03
CA ALA A 185 8.82 16.76 -16.29
C ALA A 185 9.07 16.31 -14.83
N LEU A 186 8.03 15.83 -14.15
CA LEU A 186 8.15 15.32 -12.78
C LEU A 186 9.06 14.11 -12.67
N ARG A 187 9.07 13.21 -13.68
CA ARG A 187 9.99 12.07 -13.74
C ARG A 187 11.46 12.50 -13.67
N VAL A 188 11.80 13.58 -14.37
CA VAL A 188 13.15 14.12 -14.37
C VAL A 188 13.45 14.89 -13.09
N HIS A 189 12.51 15.71 -12.62
CA HIS A 189 12.68 16.50 -11.40
C HIS A 189 12.85 15.63 -10.16
N LEU A 190 11.91 14.70 -9.92
CA LEU A 190 11.89 13.87 -8.72
C LEU A 190 12.88 12.70 -8.79
N ASN A 191 13.10 12.15 -9.97
CA ASN A 191 13.91 10.94 -10.19
C ASN A 191 13.56 9.73 -9.28
N THR A 192 12.33 9.68 -8.80
CA THR A 192 11.86 8.66 -7.83
C THR A 192 10.95 7.60 -8.47
N PHE A 193 10.56 7.76 -9.72
CA PHE A 193 9.70 6.82 -10.44
C PHE A 193 10.12 6.72 -11.93
N ARG A 194 9.53 5.73 -12.62
CA ARG A 194 9.69 5.53 -14.07
C ARG A 194 8.35 5.76 -14.76
N LEU A 195 8.37 6.39 -15.94
CA LEU A 195 7.20 6.45 -16.81
C LEU A 195 6.82 5.05 -17.32
N LEU A 196 5.57 4.89 -17.75
CA LEU A 196 5.09 3.62 -18.26
C LEU A 196 5.96 3.11 -19.44
N GLU A 197 6.36 4.01 -20.33
CA GLU A 197 7.23 3.72 -21.48
C GLU A 197 8.65 3.28 -21.12
N GLU A 198 9.13 3.60 -19.91
CA GLU A 198 10.41 3.15 -19.37
C GLU A 198 10.35 1.77 -18.72
N LYS A 199 9.15 1.22 -18.52
CA LYS A 199 8.91 -0.05 -17.79
C LYS A 199 8.68 -1.18 -18.76
N LYS A 200 9.24 -2.34 -18.44
CA LYS A 200 8.85 -3.58 -19.11
C LYS A 200 7.47 -4.01 -18.60
N VAL A 201 6.63 -4.45 -19.52
CA VAL A 201 5.32 -5.02 -19.16
C VAL A 201 5.57 -6.30 -18.34
N PRO A 202 5.04 -6.41 -17.12
CA PRO A 202 5.17 -7.63 -16.33
C PRO A 202 4.48 -8.83 -17.03
N ASN A 203 5.09 -10.01 -16.97
CA ASN A 203 4.56 -11.22 -17.59
C ASN A 203 3.15 -11.59 -17.14
N ILE A 204 2.77 -11.19 -15.92
CA ILE A 204 1.44 -11.45 -15.35
C ILE A 204 0.31 -10.73 -16.10
N VAL A 205 0.60 -9.59 -16.76
CA VAL A 205 -0.43 -8.75 -17.44
C VAL A 205 -1.16 -9.52 -18.56
N ASN A 206 -0.47 -10.46 -19.21
CA ASN A 206 -1.03 -11.27 -20.29
C ASN A 206 -1.55 -12.64 -19.84
N LYS A 207 -1.68 -12.86 -18.53
CA LYS A 207 -2.14 -14.13 -17.97
C LYS A 207 -3.50 -13.98 -17.32
N PHE A 208 -4.39 -14.95 -17.54
CA PHE A 208 -5.55 -15.12 -16.67
C PHE A 208 -5.10 -15.72 -15.34
N GLY A 209 -5.63 -15.24 -14.24
CA GLY A 209 -5.32 -15.73 -12.91
C GLY A 209 -6.44 -15.58 -11.93
N TRP A 210 -6.26 -16.16 -10.75
CA TRP A 210 -7.23 -16.14 -9.67
C TRP A 210 -6.60 -15.64 -8.37
N CYS A 211 -7.32 -14.78 -7.66
CA CYS A 211 -7.00 -14.35 -6.30
C CYS A 211 -8.01 -14.96 -5.33
N THR A 212 -7.53 -15.56 -4.27
CA THR A 212 -8.36 -16.34 -3.32
C THR A 212 -9.20 -15.49 -2.37
N TRP A 213 -9.01 -14.15 -2.34
CA TRP A 213 -9.62 -13.28 -1.33
C TRP A 213 -11.13 -13.43 -1.24
N ASP A 214 -11.86 -13.14 -2.31
CA ASP A 214 -13.34 -13.15 -2.28
C ASP A 214 -13.95 -14.55 -2.12
N ALA A 215 -13.15 -15.61 -2.35
CA ALA A 215 -13.61 -16.98 -2.16
C ALA A 215 -13.50 -17.46 -0.70
N PHE A 216 -12.43 -17.04 0.00
CA PHE A 216 -12.11 -17.61 1.31
C PHE A 216 -11.84 -16.58 2.40
N TYR A 217 -11.48 -15.35 2.05
CA TYR A 217 -10.91 -14.39 3.00
C TYR A 217 -9.81 -15.08 3.84
N LEU A 218 -9.78 -14.86 5.15
CA LEU A 218 -8.78 -15.43 6.07
C LEU A 218 -8.91 -16.95 6.28
N THR A 219 -9.99 -17.56 5.77
CA THR A 219 -10.20 -19.00 5.91
C THR A 219 -9.48 -19.82 4.84
N VAL A 220 -8.68 -19.18 3.98
CA VAL A 220 -7.92 -19.82 2.91
C VAL A 220 -7.11 -21.01 3.43
N GLU A 221 -7.22 -22.15 2.71
CA GLU A 221 -6.56 -23.40 3.05
C GLU A 221 -6.20 -24.20 1.80
N PRO A 222 -5.27 -25.17 1.88
CA PRO A 222 -4.83 -25.95 0.72
C PRO A 222 -5.96 -26.68 -0.03
N ALA A 223 -6.92 -27.29 0.68
CA ALA A 223 -8.03 -28.00 0.05
C ALA A 223 -8.92 -27.07 -0.76
N GLY A 224 -9.29 -25.91 -0.18
CA GLY A 224 -10.10 -24.91 -0.86
C GLY A 224 -9.43 -24.37 -2.12
N ILE A 225 -8.13 -24.05 -2.04
CA ILE A 225 -7.37 -23.59 -3.21
C ILE A 225 -7.35 -24.67 -4.31
N TRP A 226 -7.08 -25.91 -3.93
CA TRP A 226 -7.04 -27.03 -4.87
C TRP A 226 -8.36 -27.19 -5.62
N HIS A 227 -9.48 -27.24 -4.90
CA HIS A 227 -10.80 -27.35 -5.49
C HIS A 227 -11.12 -26.15 -6.37
N GLY A 228 -10.84 -24.93 -5.94
CA GLY A 228 -11.08 -23.74 -6.74
C GLY A 228 -10.31 -23.72 -8.06
N VAL A 229 -9.03 -24.12 -8.06
CA VAL A 229 -8.25 -24.25 -9.32
C VAL A 229 -8.80 -25.36 -10.19
N ASN A 230 -9.23 -26.49 -9.59
CA ASN A 230 -9.83 -27.61 -10.32
C ASN A 230 -11.14 -27.19 -11.00
N ASP A 231 -12.01 -26.46 -10.31
CA ASP A 231 -13.27 -25.95 -10.87
C ASP A 231 -13.05 -25.03 -12.08
N PHE A 232 -12.02 -24.16 -12.04
CA PHE A 232 -11.63 -23.38 -13.21
C PHE A 232 -11.21 -24.24 -14.39
N VAL A 233 -10.40 -25.27 -14.13
CA VAL A 233 -9.90 -26.17 -15.18
C VAL A 233 -11.05 -26.99 -15.78
N GLU A 234 -11.95 -27.52 -14.94
CA GLU A 234 -13.15 -28.24 -15.39
C GLU A 234 -14.11 -27.34 -16.18
N GLY A 235 -14.19 -26.05 -15.79
CA GLY A 235 -14.93 -25.02 -16.52
C GLY A 235 -14.26 -24.57 -17.84
N GLY A 236 -13.11 -25.13 -18.19
CA GLY A 236 -12.40 -24.84 -19.44
C GLY A 236 -11.53 -23.59 -19.42
N VAL A 237 -11.32 -22.98 -18.25
CA VAL A 237 -10.51 -21.76 -18.07
C VAL A 237 -9.40 -22.01 -17.06
N SER A 238 -8.20 -22.36 -17.52
CA SER A 238 -7.07 -22.69 -16.65
C SER A 238 -6.32 -21.43 -16.20
N PRO A 239 -6.25 -21.14 -14.90
CA PRO A 239 -5.44 -20.04 -14.39
C PRO A 239 -3.95 -20.25 -14.67
N ARG A 240 -3.27 -19.22 -15.14
CA ARG A 240 -1.82 -19.18 -15.36
C ARG A 240 -1.07 -18.61 -14.16
N PHE A 241 -1.75 -17.88 -13.29
CA PHE A 241 -1.24 -17.49 -11.98
C PHE A 241 -2.31 -17.62 -10.89
N LEU A 242 -1.84 -17.82 -9.66
CA LEU A 242 -2.64 -17.89 -8.45
C LEU A 242 -2.10 -16.87 -7.46
N ILE A 243 -2.98 -16.12 -6.81
CA ILE A 243 -2.63 -15.30 -5.63
C ILE A 243 -3.29 -15.94 -4.41
N ILE A 244 -2.49 -16.48 -3.51
CA ILE A 244 -2.93 -16.91 -2.18
C ILE A 244 -2.96 -15.63 -1.32
N ASP A 245 -4.16 -15.15 -1.05
CA ASP A 245 -4.36 -13.90 -0.33
C ASP A 245 -4.19 -14.07 1.18
N ASP A 246 -4.48 -13.03 1.97
CA ASP A 246 -4.33 -13.04 3.43
C ASP A 246 -4.96 -14.27 4.09
N GLY A 247 -4.32 -14.78 5.15
CA GLY A 247 -4.75 -15.97 5.92
C GLY A 247 -3.81 -17.19 5.80
N TRP A 248 -2.72 -17.10 5.03
CA TRP A 248 -1.71 -18.16 4.91
C TRP A 248 -0.53 -18.01 5.88
N GLN A 249 -0.32 -16.79 6.41
CA GLN A 249 0.83 -16.45 7.25
C GLN A 249 0.66 -16.92 8.69
N SER A 250 1.80 -17.15 9.34
CA SER A 250 1.87 -17.42 10.78
C SER A 250 1.74 -16.12 11.56
N ILE A 251 0.55 -15.86 12.08
CA ILE A 251 0.21 -14.66 12.83
C ILE A 251 -0.42 -14.98 14.16
N ASN A 252 -0.30 -14.09 15.14
CA ASN A 252 -1.05 -14.16 16.37
C ASN A 252 -1.42 -12.78 16.96
N LEU A 253 -2.32 -12.76 17.93
CA LEU A 253 -2.77 -11.56 18.63
C LEU A 253 -1.91 -11.28 19.85
N ASP A 254 -1.77 -10.00 20.20
CA ASP A 254 -1.14 -9.60 21.45
C ASP A 254 -1.92 -10.23 22.64
N GLY A 255 -1.21 -10.80 23.61
CA GLY A 255 -1.80 -11.49 24.75
C GLY A 255 -2.05 -12.99 24.55
N GLU A 256 -1.99 -13.51 23.32
CA GLU A 256 -2.03 -14.97 23.08
C GLU A 256 -0.65 -15.62 23.26
N ASN A 257 -0.63 -16.97 23.28
CA ASN A 257 0.62 -17.72 23.35
C ASN A 257 1.56 -17.33 22.20
N PRO A 258 2.77 -16.82 22.50
CA PRO A 258 3.69 -16.34 21.45
C PRO A 258 4.20 -17.42 20.49
N ASN A 259 3.98 -18.69 20.82
CA ASN A 259 4.48 -19.82 20.03
C ASN A 259 3.42 -20.48 19.13
N GLU A 260 2.17 -20.00 19.19
CA GLU A 260 1.05 -20.58 18.46
C GLU A 260 0.44 -19.56 17.48
N ASP A 261 -0.07 -20.06 16.36
CA ASP A 261 -0.87 -19.24 15.44
C ASP A 261 -2.23 -18.92 16.10
N THR A 262 -2.75 -17.72 15.85
CA THR A 262 -4.12 -17.36 16.27
C THR A 262 -5.11 -18.34 15.67
N LYS A 263 -5.97 -18.87 16.52
CA LYS A 263 -7.06 -19.78 16.13
C LYS A 263 -8.31 -18.97 15.75
N ASN A 264 -9.10 -19.53 14.83
CA ASN A 264 -10.42 -19.01 14.49
C ASN A 264 -10.43 -17.55 13.99
N LEU A 265 -9.34 -17.11 13.37
CA LEU A 265 -9.26 -15.78 12.77
C LEU A 265 -10.07 -15.76 11.48
N VAL A 266 -11.14 -14.99 11.47
CA VAL A 266 -12.00 -14.73 10.32
C VAL A 266 -12.11 -13.24 10.06
N LEU A 267 -12.75 -12.85 8.96
CA LEU A 267 -12.94 -11.45 8.62
C LEU A 267 -13.59 -10.69 9.79
N GLY A 268 -12.93 -9.64 10.24
CA GLY A 268 -13.35 -8.80 11.36
C GLY A 268 -12.19 -7.93 11.83
N GLY A 269 -12.41 -7.09 12.84
CA GLY A 269 -11.39 -6.15 13.30
C GLY A 269 -10.13 -6.78 13.88
N THR A 270 -10.20 -7.99 14.40
CA THR A 270 -9.10 -8.63 15.12
C THR A 270 -7.91 -8.97 14.24
N GLN A 271 -8.11 -9.39 12.96
CA GLN A 271 -6.96 -9.66 12.07
C GLN A 271 -6.12 -8.41 11.82
N MET A 272 -6.71 -7.22 11.92
CA MET A 272 -6.01 -5.95 11.65
C MET A 272 -5.04 -5.57 12.77
N THR A 273 -5.09 -6.25 13.91
CA THR A 273 -4.10 -6.12 14.99
C THR A 273 -3.17 -7.32 15.10
N ALA A 274 -3.44 -8.39 14.34
CA ALA A 274 -2.60 -9.59 14.35
C ALA A 274 -1.21 -9.32 13.76
N ARG A 275 -0.18 -9.92 14.37
CA ARG A 275 1.22 -9.69 14.04
C ARG A 275 1.90 -10.98 13.59
N LEU A 276 2.85 -10.86 12.68
CA LEU A 276 3.73 -11.99 12.34
C LEU A 276 4.49 -12.42 13.59
N HIS A 277 4.39 -13.68 13.93
CA HIS A 277 5.24 -14.28 14.96
C HIS A 277 6.26 -15.27 14.39
N ARG A 278 6.10 -15.69 13.15
CA ARG A 278 7.10 -16.37 12.31
C ARG A 278 7.05 -15.82 10.89
N LEU A 279 8.14 -15.97 10.15
CA LEU A 279 8.26 -15.49 8.76
C LEU A 279 7.92 -16.59 7.74
N ASP A 280 7.02 -17.50 8.09
CA ASP A 280 6.64 -18.67 7.31
C ASP A 280 5.11 -18.87 7.30
N GLU A 281 4.63 -20.01 6.78
CA GLU A 281 3.22 -20.36 6.68
C GLU A 281 2.59 -20.68 8.03
N CYS A 282 1.28 -20.48 8.12
CA CYS A 282 0.48 -20.89 9.27
C CYS A 282 0.29 -22.41 9.31
N GLU A 283 -0.21 -22.89 10.45
CA GLU A 283 -0.36 -24.31 10.72
C GLU A 283 -1.23 -25.05 9.69
N LYS A 284 -2.27 -24.43 9.14
CA LYS A 284 -3.12 -25.01 8.09
C LYS A 284 -2.30 -25.44 6.86
N PHE A 285 -1.37 -24.61 6.42
CA PHE A 285 -0.48 -24.91 5.31
C PHE A 285 0.67 -25.84 5.73
N ARG A 286 1.21 -25.67 6.94
CA ARG A 286 2.30 -26.52 7.47
C ARG A 286 1.91 -27.98 7.62
N LYS A 287 0.64 -28.26 7.95
CA LYS A 287 0.08 -29.62 8.06
C LYS A 287 -0.20 -30.27 6.71
N TYR A 288 -0.15 -29.55 5.58
CA TYR A 288 -0.39 -30.13 4.28
C TYR A 288 0.60 -31.26 3.99
N LYS A 289 0.09 -32.46 3.74
CA LYS A 289 0.88 -33.64 3.35
C LYS A 289 0.96 -33.75 1.83
N GLY A 290 2.17 -33.79 1.29
CA GLY A 290 2.38 -33.95 -0.14
C GLY A 290 1.67 -35.18 -0.69
N GLY A 291 1.01 -35.00 -1.82
CA GLY A 291 0.21 -36.05 -2.48
C GLY A 291 -1.20 -36.25 -1.93
N SER A 292 -1.57 -35.64 -0.78
CA SER A 292 -2.88 -35.84 -0.16
C SER A 292 -4.07 -35.46 -1.06
N MET A 293 -3.88 -34.47 -1.93
CA MET A 293 -4.94 -34.04 -2.87
C MET A 293 -4.93 -34.80 -4.19
N LEU A 294 -3.98 -35.71 -4.40
CA LEU A 294 -3.85 -36.49 -5.66
C LEU A 294 -4.47 -37.88 -5.56
N GLY A 295 -4.78 -38.35 -4.36
CA GLY A 295 -5.30 -39.70 -4.10
C GLY A 295 -6.83 -39.76 -4.04
N PRO A 296 -7.38 -40.97 -3.95
CA PRO A 296 -8.83 -41.20 -3.82
C PRO A 296 -9.39 -40.69 -2.49
N ASP A 297 -8.54 -40.58 -1.45
CA ASP A 297 -8.90 -40.06 -0.11
C ASP A 297 -8.59 -38.57 0.01
N ALA A 298 -8.61 -37.83 -1.11
CA ALA A 298 -8.39 -36.39 -1.08
C ALA A 298 -9.41 -35.69 -0.18
N PRO A 299 -8.96 -34.74 0.70
CA PRO A 299 -9.88 -34.00 1.53
C PRO A 299 -10.96 -33.30 0.71
N SER A 300 -12.22 -33.47 1.12
CA SER A 300 -13.33 -32.72 0.53
C SER A 300 -13.29 -31.27 1.00
N PHE A 301 -13.84 -30.36 0.21
CA PHE A 301 -14.01 -28.96 0.55
C PHE A 301 -15.48 -28.56 0.37
N ASP A 302 -16.07 -27.97 1.39
CA ASP A 302 -17.41 -27.37 1.29
C ASP A 302 -17.29 -25.88 0.95
N PRO A 303 -17.66 -25.44 -0.27
CA PRO A 303 -17.55 -24.06 -0.70
C PRO A 303 -18.49 -23.10 0.07
N LYS A 304 -19.46 -23.63 0.83
CA LYS A 304 -20.35 -22.83 1.68
C LYS A 304 -19.70 -22.49 3.02
N LYS A 305 -18.77 -23.33 3.50
CA LYS A 305 -18.12 -23.18 4.81
C LYS A 305 -17.46 -21.81 4.99
N PRO A 306 -16.67 -21.26 4.08
CA PRO A 306 -16.09 -19.90 4.23
C PRO A 306 -17.14 -18.82 4.44
N LYS A 307 -18.22 -18.84 3.65
CA LYS A 307 -19.31 -17.85 3.79
C LYS A 307 -20.05 -17.97 5.13
N MET A 308 -20.27 -19.19 5.60
CA MET A 308 -20.89 -19.43 6.90
C MET A 308 -20.02 -18.94 8.06
N LEU A 309 -18.71 -19.20 8.00
CA LEU A 309 -17.74 -18.70 8.98
C LEU A 309 -17.74 -17.17 9.03
N ILE A 310 -17.71 -16.52 7.87
CA ILE A 310 -17.72 -15.05 7.77
C ILE A 310 -19.03 -14.47 8.31
N SER A 311 -20.19 -15.04 7.94
CA SER A 311 -21.49 -14.61 8.45
C SER A 311 -21.53 -14.68 9.97
N LYS A 312 -21.05 -15.78 10.53
CA LYS A 312 -21.02 -15.99 11.99
C LYS A 312 -20.03 -15.03 12.69
N ALA A 313 -18.90 -14.74 12.06
CA ALA A 313 -17.96 -13.75 12.61
C ALA A 313 -18.55 -12.33 12.64
N ILE A 314 -19.31 -11.95 11.61
CA ILE A 314 -20.03 -10.68 11.57
C ILE A 314 -21.09 -10.60 12.67
N GLU A 315 -21.83 -11.70 12.91
CA GLU A 315 -22.80 -11.78 14.01
C GLU A 315 -22.13 -11.60 15.38
N LEU A 316 -20.95 -12.21 15.57
CA LEU A 316 -20.14 -12.03 16.77
C LEU A 316 -19.68 -10.57 16.95
N GLU A 317 -19.14 -9.97 15.91
CA GLU A 317 -18.70 -8.56 15.94
C GLU A 317 -19.86 -7.62 16.28
N HIS A 318 -21.05 -7.84 15.72
CA HIS A 318 -22.24 -7.06 16.06
C HIS A 318 -22.63 -7.23 17.55
N ALA A 319 -22.59 -8.46 18.07
CA ALA A 319 -22.90 -8.71 19.47
C ALA A 319 -21.89 -8.04 20.43
N GLU A 320 -20.61 -8.03 20.07
CA GLU A 320 -19.56 -7.31 20.82
C GLU A 320 -19.77 -5.79 20.78
N LYS A 321 -20.08 -5.22 19.62
CA LYS A 321 -20.42 -3.79 19.48
C LYS A 321 -21.68 -3.41 20.27
N ASP A 322 -22.70 -4.25 20.29
CA ASP A 322 -23.93 -3.99 21.04
C ASP A 322 -23.67 -4.01 22.55
N ARG A 323 -22.83 -4.93 23.04
CA ARG A 323 -22.36 -4.92 24.43
C ARG A 323 -21.61 -3.63 24.76
N ASP A 324 -20.67 -3.21 23.91
CA ASP A 324 -19.86 -2.02 24.14
C ASP A 324 -20.71 -0.75 24.16
N LYS A 325 -21.72 -0.65 23.29
CA LYS A 325 -22.73 0.42 23.34
C LYS A 325 -23.53 0.40 24.63
N ALA A 326 -23.94 -0.78 25.10
CA ALA A 326 -24.67 -0.94 26.37
C ALA A 326 -23.81 -0.43 27.55
N ILE A 327 -22.52 -0.79 27.59
CA ILE A 327 -21.56 -0.27 28.59
C ILE A 327 -21.49 1.26 28.53
N GLN A 328 -21.34 1.84 27.36
CA GLN A 328 -21.29 3.30 27.17
C GLN A 328 -22.59 3.99 27.60
N SER A 329 -23.72 3.30 27.49
CA SER A 329 -25.03 3.78 27.90
C SER A 329 -25.32 3.56 29.39
N GLY A 330 -24.36 3.03 30.17
CA GLY A 330 -24.49 2.80 31.61
C GLY A 330 -25.29 1.56 32.02
N VAL A 331 -25.49 0.61 31.10
CA VAL A 331 -26.11 -0.68 31.42
C VAL A 331 -25.18 -1.50 32.32
N THR A 332 -25.65 -1.92 33.50
CA THR A 332 -24.84 -2.64 34.48
C THR A 332 -24.96 -4.16 34.34
N ASP A 333 -26.11 -4.68 33.88
CA ASP A 333 -26.28 -6.12 33.62
C ASP A 333 -25.95 -6.44 32.14
N LEU A 334 -24.79 -7.03 31.94
CA LEU A 334 -24.28 -7.42 30.61
C LEU A 334 -24.41 -8.92 30.35
N SER A 335 -25.01 -9.68 31.29
CA SER A 335 -25.04 -11.16 31.25
C SER A 335 -25.66 -11.71 29.95
N GLY A 336 -26.70 -11.06 29.42
CA GLY A 336 -27.33 -11.43 28.16
C GLY A 336 -26.42 -11.22 26.93
N PHE A 337 -25.64 -10.15 26.91
CA PHE A 337 -24.69 -9.90 25.83
C PHE A 337 -23.53 -10.88 25.89
N GLU A 338 -22.98 -11.15 27.07
CA GLU A 338 -21.87 -12.08 27.26
C GLU A 338 -22.26 -13.52 26.91
N ALA A 339 -23.44 -13.94 27.27
CA ALA A 339 -23.96 -15.25 26.89
C ALA A 339 -24.11 -15.41 25.38
N LYS A 340 -24.59 -14.37 24.69
CA LYS A 340 -24.70 -14.34 23.21
C LYS A 340 -23.33 -14.40 22.55
N ILE A 341 -22.38 -13.62 23.04
CA ILE A 341 -21.00 -13.59 22.54
C ILE A 341 -20.34 -14.96 22.74
N LEU A 342 -20.47 -15.55 23.92
CA LEU A 342 -19.93 -16.88 24.22
C LEU A 342 -20.50 -17.95 23.29
N LYS A 343 -21.82 -17.93 23.06
CA LYS A 343 -22.49 -18.84 22.12
C LYS A 343 -21.90 -18.72 20.72
N PHE A 344 -21.74 -17.50 20.19
CA PHE A 344 -21.18 -17.30 18.85
C PHE A 344 -19.73 -17.75 18.75
N LYS A 345 -18.92 -17.54 19.79
CA LYS A 345 -17.54 -18.05 19.88
C LYS A 345 -17.49 -19.58 19.88
N GLN A 346 -18.41 -20.23 20.58
CA GLN A 346 -18.52 -21.71 20.57
C GLN A 346 -18.90 -22.22 19.16
N GLU A 347 -19.95 -21.65 18.56
CA GLU A 347 -20.39 -22.03 17.22
C GLU A 347 -19.26 -21.85 16.18
N LEU A 348 -18.52 -20.75 16.23
CA LEU A 348 -17.35 -20.54 15.36
C LEU A 348 -16.28 -21.61 15.60
N ASN A 349 -15.97 -21.93 16.85
CA ASN A 349 -14.97 -22.93 17.17
C ASN A 349 -15.36 -24.33 16.66
N GLU A 350 -16.64 -24.70 16.77
CA GLU A 350 -17.17 -25.93 16.20
C GLU A 350 -17.07 -25.97 14.67
N MET A 351 -17.39 -24.85 14.01
CA MET A 351 -17.31 -24.73 12.54
C MET A 351 -15.88 -24.81 12.01
N PHE A 352 -14.88 -24.35 12.78
CA PHE A 352 -13.45 -24.54 12.43
C PHE A 352 -13.00 -26.01 12.55
N GLY A 353 -13.85 -26.89 13.07
CA GLY A 353 -13.53 -28.25 13.44
C GLY A 353 -12.82 -28.20 14.79
N GLY A 354 -13.61 -28.29 15.87
CA GLY A 354 -13.07 -28.43 17.21
C GLY A 354 -12.04 -29.54 17.19
N GLU A 355 -10.75 -29.20 17.32
CA GLU A 355 -9.71 -30.19 17.37
C GLU A 355 -9.93 -31.04 18.62
N GLU A 356 -10.47 -32.25 18.43
CA GLU A 356 -10.13 -33.30 19.35
C GLU A 356 -8.61 -33.31 19.42
N SER A 357 -8.09 -33.07 20.61
CA SER A 357 -6.69 -33.27 20.94
C SER A 357 -6.32 -34.73 20.69
N SER A 358 -6.12 -35.09 19.41
CA SER A 358 -5.37 -36.30 19.10
C SER A 358 -3.93 -36.00 19.53
N ASN A 359 -3.58 -36.54 20.70
CA ASN A 359 -2.23 -36.69 21.18
C ASN A 359 -1.38 -37.35 20.10
N VAL A 360 -0.87 -36.59 19.17
CA VAL A 360 0.29 -36.97 18.38
C VAL A 360 1.47 -36.72 19.30
N SER A 361 1.83 -37.79 20.02
CA SER A 361 3.06 -37.86 20.79
C SER A 361 4.19 -37.24 19.98
N SER A 362 4.78 -36.19 20.53
CA SER A 362 6.03 -35.62 20.11
C SER A 362 7.09 -36.73 20.16
N GLN A 363 7.32 -37.41 19.07
CA GLN A 363 8.56 -38.15 18.88
C GLN A 363 9.67 -37.14 18.59
N GLU A 364 10.36 -36.74 19.64
CA GLU A 364 11.67 -36.15 19.56
C GLU A 364 12.63 -37.12 18.88
N GLY A 365 13.42 -36.59 17.98
CA GLY A 365 14.69 -37.20 17.58
C GLY A 365 14.71 -37.89 16.23
N CYS A 366 14.99 -37.14 15.17
CA CYS A 366 15.90 -37.60 14.13
C CYS A 366 16.51 -36.40 13.38
N GLY A 367 17.81 -36.28 13.47
CA GLY A 367 18.61 -35.32 12.71
C GLY A 367 18.63 -35.66 11.23
N SER A 368 17.72 -35.09 10.46
CA SER A 368 17.89 -34.71 9.07
C SER A 368 16.67 -33.88 8.62
N CYS A 369 16.75 -32.59 8.80
CA CYS A 369 15.65 -31.63 8.59
C CYS A 369 15.24 -31.43 7.13
N SER A 370 15.98 -31.98 6.16
CA SER A 370 15.76 -31.71 4.73
C SER A 370 14.63 -32.56 4.12
N CYS A 371 14.43 -33.80 4.56
CA CYS A 371 13.45 -34.70 3.99
C CYS A 371 12.00 -34.37 4.40
N LYS A 372 11.78 -33.84 5.61
CA LYS A 372 10.43 -33.51 6.09
C LYS A 372 9.84 -32.30 5.35
N ALA A 373 10.64 -31.30 4.99
CA ALA A 373 10.20 -30.11 4.27
C ALA A 373 9.76 -30.39 2.83
N GLU A 374 10.17 -31.51 2.23
CA GLU A 374 9.71 -31.93 0.89
C GLU A 374 8.39 -32.72 0.92
N THR A 375 8.04 -33.23 2.07
CA THR A 375 6.85 -34.08 2.26
C THR A 375 5.65 -33.30 2.80
N TYR A 376 5.89 -32.19 3.49
CA TYR A 376 4.86 -31.39 4.16
C TYR A 376 5.00 -29.90 3.83
N GLY A 377 3.94 -29.13 4.16
CA GLY A 377 3.95 -27.66 4.16
C GLY A 377 3.74 -27.02 2.79
N MET A 378 3.99 -25.73 2.72
CA MET A 378 3.79 -24.90 1.53
C MET A 378 4.60 -25.41 0.33
N LYS A 379 5.82 -25.92 0.53
CA LYS A 379 6.65 -26.47 -0.53
C LYS A 379 6.01 -27.70 -1.21
N ALA A 380 5.45 -28.59 -0.40
CA ALA A 380 4.74 -29.76 -0.92
C ALA A 380 3.48 -29.33 -1.68
N PHE A 381 2.75 -28.37 -1.14
CA PHE A 381 1.52 -27.86 -1.74
C PHE A 381 1.76 -27.19 -3.09
N THR A 382 2.72 -26.27 -3.20
CA THR A 382 3.02 -25.58 -4.46
C THR A 382 3.56 -26.51 -5.53
N ARG A 383 4.35 -27.53 -5.14
CA ARG A 383 4.81 -28.60 -6.03
C ARG A 383 3.63 -29.40 -6.59
N ASP A 384 2.72 -29.83 -5.74
CA ASP A 384 1.58 -30.68 -6.13
C ASP A 384 0.58 -29.90 -7.00
N LEU A 385 0.33 -28.62 -6.70
CA LEU A 385 -0.47 -27.74 -7.56
C LEU A 385 0.08 -27.67 -8.98
N ARG A 386 1.38 -27.42 -9.15
CA ARG A 386 2.02 -27.34 -10.47
C ARG A 386 2.08 -28.69 -11.17
N ALA A 387 2.20 -29.78 -10.41
CA ALA A 387 2.20 -31.12 -10.98
C ALA A 387 0.82 -31.49 -11.57
N LYS A 388 -0.26 -31.13 -10.89
CA LYS A 388 -1.64 -31.40 -11.32
C LYS A 388 -2.12 -30.42 -12.37
N PHE A 389 -1.97 -29.12 -12.14
CA PHE A 389 -2.55 -28.07 -12.96
C PHE A 389 -1.51 -27.50 -13.92
N LYS A 390 -1.40 -28.13 -15.08
CA LYS A 390 -0.44 -27.72 -16.13
C LYS A 390 -0.76 -26.31 -16.62
N GLY A 391 0.24 -25.45 -16.67
CA GLY A 391 0.09 -24.05 -17.07
C GLY A 391 -0.07 -23.08 -15.90
N LEU A 392 -0.20 -23.56 -14.66
CA LEU A 392 -0.09 -22.72 -13.48
C LEU A 392 1.39 -22.36 -13.26
N ASP A 393 1.82 -21.27 -13.92
CA ASP A 393 3.23 -20.87 -13.96
C ASP A 393 3.64 -20.18 -12.66
N ASP A 394 2.79 -19.26 -12.19
CA ASP A 394 3.11 -18.35 -11.09
C ASP A 394 2.17 -18.56 -9.91
N ILE A 395 2.76 -18.59 -8.71
CA ILE A 395 2.02 -18.58 -7.44
C ILE A 395 2.56 -17.41 -6.62
N TYR A 396 1.67 -16.48 -6.31
CA TYR A 396 1.95 -15.31 -5.48
C TYR A 396 1.30 -15.49 -4.11
N VAL A 397 1.84 -14.82 -3.11
CA VAL A 397 1.21 -14.73 -1.80
C VAL A 397 1.05 -13.28 -1.37
N TRP A 398 0.03 -13.02 -0.56
CA TRP A 398 -0.19 -11.72 0.07
C TRP A 398 0.75 -11.53 1.26
N HIS A 399 1.25 -10.32 1.46
CA HIS A 399 1.74 -9.85 2.75
C HIS A 399 1.55 -8.34 2.89
N ALA A 400 1.39 -7.85 4.12
CA ALA A 400 1.40 -6.43 4.40
C ALA A 400 2.80 -5.84 4.20
N LEU A 401 2.90 -4.54 3.91
CA LEU A 401 4.19 -3.84 3.80
C LEU A 401 5.09 -4.10 5.03
N CYS A 402 4.50 -4.14 6.23
CA CYS A 402 5.20 -4.46 7.47
C CYS A 402 5.06 -5.95 7.88
N GLY A 403 4.71 -6.84 6.95
CA GLY A 403 4.59 -8.28 7.15
C GLY A 403 3.14 -8.75 7.35
N ALA A 404 2.47 -8.36 8.41
CA ALA A 404 1.05 -8.57 8.66
C ALA A 404 0.34 -7.23 8.92
N TRP A 405 -0.98 -7.23 9.08
CA TRP A 405 -1.75 -6.03 9.38
C TRP A 405 -1.22 -5.27 10.60
N GLY A 406 -0.95 -5.95 11.70
CA GLY A 406 -0.35 -5.39 12.91
C GLY A 406 1.18 -5.37 12.91
N GLY A 407 1.84 -5.73 11.81
CA GLY A 407 3.29 -5.78 11.69
C GLY A 407 3.91 -7.07 12.24
N VAL A 408 5.09 -6.97 12.82
CA VAL A 408 5.88 -8.07 13.42
C VAL A 408 5.73 -8.04 14.94
N ARG A 409 5.52 -9.20 15.55
CA ARG A 409 5.42 -9.32 17.01
C ARG A 409 6.79 -9.11 17.66
N PRO A 410 6.91 -8.22 18.66
CA PRO A 410 8.16 -8.07 19.42
C PRO A 410 8.59 -9.38 20.08
N GLY A 411 9.88 -9.72 19.95
CA GLY A 411 10.50 -10.88 20.61
C GLY A 411 10.14 -12.26 20.02
N SER A 412 9.34 -12.33 18.94
CA SER A 412 8.92 -13.61 18.35
C SER A 412 9.83 -14.09 17.22
N THR A 413 10.61 -13.20 16.64
CA THR A 413 11.58 -13.49 15.58
C THR A 413 12.99 -13.10 16.04
N HIS A 414 14.01 -13.41 15.24
CA HIS A 414 15.39 -12.95 15.46
C HIS A 414 15.56 -11.44 15.24
N LEU A 415 14.54 -10.77 14.74
CA LEU A 415 14.55 -9.34 14.42
C LEU A 415 14.11 -8.52 15.63
N SER A 416 14.75 -7.37 15.81
CA SER A 416 14.33 -6.38 16.80
C SER A 416 13.10 -5.64 16.32
N ALA A 417 11.93 -5.97 16.86
CA ALA A 417 10.68 -5.31 16.54
C ALA A 417 10.10 -4.58 17.76
N LYS A 418 9.41 -3.47 17.51
CA LYS A 418 8.76 -2.65 18.54
C LYS A 418 7.38 -2.21 18.04
N VAL A 419 6.36 -2.25 18.92
CA VAL A 419 5.06 -1.67 18.61
C VAL A 419 5.15 -0.15 18.65
N VAL A 420 4.81 0.49 17.54
CA VAL A 420 4.83 1.94 17.36
C VAL A 420 3.40 2.45 17.35
N PRO A 421 3.04 3.41 18.22
CA PRO A 421 1.74 4.06 18.18
C PRO A 421 1.50 4.76 16.85
N CYS A 422 0.26 4.73 16.37
CA CYS A 422 -0.16 5.35 15.12
C CYS A 422 -1.15 6.47 15.35
N LYS A 423 -1.10 7.50 14.50
CA LYS A 423 -2.10 8.58 14.45
C LYS A 423 -2.48 8.84 13.01
N VAL A 424 -3.73 9.21 12.77
CA VAL A 424 -4.16 9.69 11.46
C VAL A 424 -3.70 11.13 11.29
N SER A 425 -3.17 11.44 10.11
CA SER A 425 -2.91 12.82 9.71
C SER A 425 -4.23 13.62 9.70
N PRO A 426 -4.26 14.87 10.18
CA PRO A 426 -5.46 15.69 10.18
C PRO A 426 -6.13 15.85 8.80
N GLY A 427 -5.36 15.79 7.70
CA GLY A 427 -5.91 15.80 6.34
C GLY A 427 -6.65 14.52 5.95
N LEU A 428 -6.35 13.41 6.62
CA LEU A 428 -6.96 12.10 6.39
C LEU A 428 -8.05 11.77 7.40
N ASP A 429 -8.10 12.53 8.51
CA ASP A 429 -9.09 12.35 9.55
C ASP A 429 -10.50 12.71 9.03
N GLY A 430 -11.48 11.90 9.34
CA GLY A 430 -12.86 12.07 8.91
C GLY A 430 -13.18 11.59 7.47
N SER A 431 -12.25 11.66 6.53
CA SER A 431 -12.45 11.13 5.16
C SER A 431 -12.05 9.66 5.02
N MET A 432 -11.19 9.15 5.89
CA MET A 432 -10.61 7.82 5.81
C MET A 432 -10.95 6.90 6.97
N THR A 433 -11.97 7.24 7.74
CA THR A 433 -12.46 6.37 8.81
C THR A 433 -12.98 5.06 8.24
N ASP A 434 -12.21 4.00 8.40
CA ASP A 434 -12.65 2.62 8.22
C ASP A 434 -12.09 1.75 9.36
N LEU A 435 -12.58 0.53 9.43
CA LEU A 435 -12.23 -0.38 10.51
C LEU A 435 -10.72 -0.64 10.60
N ALA A 436 -10.03 -0.75 9.46
CA ALA A 436 -8.59 -0.99 9.43
C ALA A 436 -7.82 0.17 10.07
N VAL A 437 -8.19 1.41 9.74
CA VAL A 437 -7.58 2.61 10.31
C VAL A 437 -7.79 2.67 11.82
N VAL A 438 -9.03 2.45 12.27
CA VAL A 438 -9.36 2.43 13.71
C VAL A 438 -8.53 1.39 14.45
N LYS A 439 -8.48 0.17 13.95
CA LYS A 439 -7.75 -0.95 14.60
C LYS A 439 -6.24 -0.75 14.61
N ILE A 440 -5.66 -0.17 13.56
CA ILE A 440 -4.23 0.18 13.52
C ILE A 440 -3.89 1.28 14.54
N ILE A 441 -4.77 2.25 14.73
CA ILE A 441 -4.58 3.30 15.75
C ILE A 441 -4.66 2.68 17.15
N GLU A 442 -5.65 1.83 17.41
CA GLU A 442 -5.84 1.17 18.70
C GLU A 442 -4.66 0.23 19.04
N GLY A 443 -4.24 -0.60 18.11
CA GLY A 443 -3.22 -1.62 18.34
C GLY A 443 -1.79 -1.18 18.12
N GLY A 444 -1.56 -0.09 17.41
CA GLY A 444 -0.24 0.27 16.88
C GLY A 444 0.29 -0.75 15.87
N ILE A 445 1.48 -0.53 15.36
CA ILE A 445 2.13 -1.41 14.38
C ILE A 445 3.47 -1.90 14.90
N GLY A 446 3.69 -3.20 14.86
CA GLY A 446 4.98 -3.83 15.15
C GLY A 446 5.96 -3.60 14.00
N LEU A 447 6.92 -2.71 14.18
CA LEU A 447 7.94 -2.41 13.18
C LEU A 447 9.29 -3.00 13.57
N VAL A 448 9.93 -3.61 12.61
CA VAL A 448 11.32 -4.05 12.71
C VAL A 448 12.22 -2.82 12.74
N HIS A 449 13.34 -2.88 13.47
CA HIS A 449 14.32 -1.80 13.49
C HIS A 449 14.78 -1.45 12.06
N PRO A 450 14.90 -0.17 11.70
CA PRO A 450 15.26 0.25 10.34
C PRO A 450 16.52 -0.44 9.78
N ASP A 451 17.56 -0.61 10.58
CA ASP A 451 18.82 -1.24 10.18
C ASP A 451 18.67 -2.74 9.85
N GLN A 452 17.57 -3.38 10.30
CA GLN A 452 17.24 -4.78 10.03
C GLN A 452 16.16 -4.97 8.97
N SER A 453 15.78 -3.90 8.27
CA SER A 453 14.74 -3.96 7.24
C SER A 453 15.12 -4.88 6.07
N GLU A 454 16.39 -4.90 5.73
CA GLU A 454 16.92 -5.80 4.70
C GLU A 454 16.82 -7.25 5.15
N ASP A 455 17.27 -7.57 6.35
CA ASP A 455 17.21 -8.91 6.94
C ASP A 455 15.76 -9.42 7.03
N PHE A 456 14.81 -8.52 7.35
CA PHE A 456 13.40 -8.85 7.41
C PHE A 456 12.87 -9.34 6.06
N TYR A 457 13.07 -8.55 4.99
CA TYR A 457 12.58 -8.94 3.67
C TYR A 457 13.36 -10.12 3.10
N ASP A 458 14.66 -10.19 3.31
CA ASP A 458 15.48 -11.31 2.84
C ASP A 458 15.07 -12.61 3.50
N SER A 459 14.80 -12.60 4.81
CA SER A 459 14.32 -13.78 5.53
C SER A 459 12.96 -14.25 4.99
N MET A 460 11.99 -13.34 4.87
CA MET A 460 10.66 -13.66 4.40
C MET A 460 10.66 -14.11 2.92
N HIS A 461 11.31 -13.36 2.02
CA HIS A 461 11.30 -13.67 0.60
C HIS A 461 12.18 -14.86 0.23
N SER A 462 13.27 -15.10 0.97
CA SER A 462 14.08 -16.32 0.80
C SER A 462 13.29 -17.57 1.19
N TYR A 463 12.48 -17.48 2.25
CA TYR A 463 11.54 -18.54 2.58
C TYR A 463 10.56 -18.78 1.43
N LEU A 464 9.87 -17.74 0.94
CA LEU A 464 8.91 -17.84 -0.16
C LEU A 464 9.51 -18.48 -1.41
N ALA A 465 10.71 -18.07 -1.79
CA ALA A 465 11.41 -18.65 -2.92
C ALA A 465 11.70 -20.16 -2.73
N LYS A 466 12.12 -20.57 -1.52
CA LYS A 466 12.39 -21.98 -1.19
C LYS A 466 11.16 -22.87 -1.27
N VAL A 467 9.97 -22.32 -0.99
CA VAL A 467 8.69 -23.07 -1.05
C VAL A 467 7.98 -22.93 -2.39
N GLY A 468 8.64 -22.39 -3.41
CA GLY A 468 8.13 -22.33 -4.78
C GLY A 468 7.16 -21.18 -5.05
N ILE A 469 7.10 -20.16 -4.22
CA ILE A 469 6.37 -18.92 -4.49
C ILE A 469 7.19 -18.06 -5.45
N THR A 470 6.54 -17.49 -6.47
CA THR A 470 7.19 -16.75 -7.55
C THR A 470 7.06 -15.23 -7.42
N GLY A 471 6.21 -14.76 -6.51
CA GLY A 471 6.03 -13.32 -6.29
C GLY A 471 5.13 -13.03 -5.11
N VAL A 472 4.87 -11.75 -4.88
CA VAL A 472 4.08 -11.26 -3.75
C VAL A 472 3.07 -10.19 -4.18
N LYS A 473 1.90 -10.19 -3.52
CA LYS A 473 0.95 -9.08 -3.48
C LYS A 473 1.21 -8.31 -2.20
N VAL A 474 1.76 -7.11 -2.31
CA VAL A 474 2.02 -6.23 -1.16
C VAL A 474 0.82 -5.33 -0.90
N ASP A 475 0.31 -5.35 0.31
CA ASP A 475 -0.85 -4.59 0.77
C ASP A 475 -0.54 -3.82 2.06
N VAL A 476 -1.55 -3.17 2.67
CA VAL A 476 -1.41 -2.38 3.90
C VAL A 476 -0.33 -1.29 3.76
N ILE A 477 -0.22 -0.72 2.57
CA ILE A 477 0.77 0.32 2.24
C ILE A 477 0.47 1.66 2.93
N HIS A 478 -0.74 1.84 3.44
CA HIS A 478 -1.20 3.03 4.14
C HIS A 478 -0.59 3.20 5.55
N VAL A 479 0.01 2.17 6.11
CA VAL A 479 0.82 2.27 7.35
C VAL A 479 1.76 3.47 7.34
N ARG A 480 2.29 3.81 6.19
CA ARG A 480 3.13 4.98 5.95
C ARG A 480 2.48 6.30 6.36
N LEU A 481 1.14 6.40 6.33
CA LEU A 481 0.40 7.63 6.62
C LEU A 481 0.12 7.82 8.12
N PHE A 482 0.29 6.78 8.93
CA PHE A 482 -0.08 6.77 10.34
C PHE A 482 1.10 6.92 11.30
N LEU A 483 2.31 6.86 10.80
CA LEU A 483 3.51 6.82 11.63
C LEU A 483 4.03 8.24 11.90
N GLN A 484 3.61 8.83 13.00
CA GLN A 484 4.15 10.08 13.56
C GLN A 484 5.22 9.81 14.64
N SER A 485 6.09 8.84 14.46
CA SER A 485 7.05 8.49 15.51
C SER A 485 8.42 9.16 15.32
N GLN A 486 9.17 9.21 16.44
CA GLN A 486 10.52 9.77 16.55
C GLN A 486 11.59 9.08 15.68
N PHE A 487 11.23 7.99 15.02
CA PHE A 487 12.11 7.30 14.09
C PHE A 487 11.84 7.83 12.68
N SER A 488 12.90 8.09 11.95
CA SER A 488 12.88 8.50 10.53
C SER A 488 12.29 7.41 9.63
N ILE A 489 11.00 7.14 9.84
CA ILE A 489 10.25 6.05 9.17
C ILE A 489 10.06 6.37 7.69
N LEU A 490 10.07 7.64 7.31
CA LEU A 490 10.07 8.05 5.91
C LEU A 490 11.31 7.50 5.19
N TYR A 491 12.47 7.49 5.85
CA TYR A 491 13.70 6.86 5.34
C TYR A 491 13.54 5.34 5.26
N PHE A 492 12.93 4.73 6.27
CA PHE A 492 12.67 3.29 6.31
C PHE A 492 11.76 2.83 5.17
N VAL A 493 10.64 3.49 4.94
CA VAL A 493 9.68 3.10 3.90
C VAL A 493 10.17 3.47 2.50
N ILE A 494 10.84 4.62 2.32
CA ILE A 494 11.44 4.99 1.03
C ILE A 494 12.62 4.06 0.70
N PHE A 495 13.50 3.79 1.64
CA PHE A 495 14.62 2.84 1.49
C PHE A 495 14.10 1.42 1.19
N MET A 496 13.04 1.00 1.87
CA MET A 496 12.37 -0.29 1.65
C MET A 496 11.70 -0.38 0.28
N CYS A 497 10.94 0.65 -0.12
CA CYS A 497 10.29 0.68 -1.43
C CYS A 497 11.30 0.80 -2.58
N LEU A 498 12.35 1.60 -2.44
CA LEU A 498 13.33 1.82 -3.50
C LEU A 498 14.29 0.63 -3.69
N ASN A 499 14.79 0.04 -2.60
CA ASN A 499 15.75 -1.06 -2.72
C ASN A 499 15.09 -2.43 -2.98
N LYS A 500 13.84 -2.65 -2.54
CA LYS A 500 13.18 -3.97 -2.65
C LYS A 500 12.03 -4.04 -3.64
N LEU A 501 11.44 -2.95 -4.10
CA LEU A 501 10.72 -2.95 -5.39
C LEU A 501 11.65 -3.40 -6.52
N TYR A 502 12.95 -3.13 -6.42
CA TYR A 502 13.98 -3.69 -7.30
C TYR A 502 14.12 -5.22 -7.13
N PHE A 503 13.94 -5.76 -5.93
CA PHE A 503 13.98 -7.20 -5.66
C PHE A 503 12.68 -7.91 -6.08
N ILE A 504 11.53 -7.29 -5.90
CA ILE A 504 10.24 -7.78 -6.44
C ILE A 504 10.28 -7.84 -7.96
N CYS A 505 10.84 -6.81 -8.62
CA CYS A 505 11.11 -6.85 -10.06
C CYS A 505 12.18 -7.90 -10.42
N ARG A 506 13.12 -8.24 -9.55
CA ARG A 506 14.16 -9.25 -9.78
C ARG A 506 13.65 -10.67 -9.61
N LEU A 507 12.72 -10.94 -8.71
CA LEU A 507 11.98 -12.22 -8.65
C LEU A 507 11.11 -12.42 -9.90
N LEU A 508 10.59 -11.34 -10.48
CA LEU A 508 9.85 -11.35 -11.75
C LEU A 508 10.77 -11.45 -12.98
N SER A 509 12.09 -11.24 -12.85
CA SER A 509 13.07 -11.21 -13.95
C SER A 509 14.14 -12.30 -13.92
N MET A 510 14.07 -13.28 -13.01
CA MET A 510 14.99 -14.41 -12.99
C MET A 510 14.74 -15.39 -14.14
N CYS A 511 15.04 -14.95 -15.36
CA CYS A 511 15.52 -15.80 -16.43
C CYS A 511 17.07 -15.77 -16.42
N PRO A 512 17.79 -16.90 -16.54
CA PRO A 512 19.21 -17.01 -16.15
C PRO A 512 20.21 -16.46 -17.18
N LYS A 513 19.94 -15.36 -17.85
CA LYS A 513 20.89 -14.68 -18.74
C LYS A 513 20.85 -13.17 -18.53
N ASN A 514 21.63 -12.66 -17.61
CA ASN A 514 22.29 -11.35 -17.57
C ASN A 514 22.63 -10.95 -16.13
N MET A 515 23.72 -11.52 -15.62
CA MET A 515 24.25 -11.23 -14.27
C MET A 515 25.27 -10.07 -14.23
N GLU A 516 25.42 -9.26 -15.28
CA GLU A 516 26.51 -8.25 -15.31
C GLU A 516 26.08 -6.78 -15.12
N ALA A 517 24.78 -6.47 -15.03
CA ALA A 517 24.33 -5.07 -14.91
C ALA A 517 24.03 -4.58 -13.48
N GLY A 518 24.24 -5.40 -12.45
CA GLY A 518 23.79 -5.15 -11.06
C GLY A 518 24.74 -4.33 -10.17
N TRP A 519 25.97 -4.03 -10.60
CA TRP A 519 27.02 -3.51 -9.70
C TRP A 519 27.26 -1.99 -9.71
N SER A 520 26.52 -1.21 -10.51
CA SER A 520 26.77 0.25 -10.61
C SER A 520 26.00 1.12 -9.61
N LEU A 521 24.94 0.60 -8.95
CA LEU A 521 24.11 1.41 -8.05
C LEU A 521 24.66 1.47 -6.61
N GLN A 522 25.47 0.50 -6.19
CA GLN A 522 26.08 0.49 -4.85
C GLN A 522 27.15 1.59 -4.66
N ARG A 523 27.70 2.15 -5.71
CA ARG A 523 28.73 3.22 -5.64
C ARG A 523 28.18 4.64 -5.48
N LEU A 524 26.89 4.87 -5.66
CA LEU A 524 26.27 6.20 -5.55
C LEU A 524 25.73 6.52 -4.15
N ILE A 525 25.60 5.52 -3.28
CA ILE A 525 24.99 5.68 -1.94
C ILE A 525 26.05 5.90 -0.85
N THR A 526 27.33 5.68 -1.11
CA THR A 526 28.41 5.84 -0.11
C THR A 526 29.17 7.15 -0.20
N LYS A 527 28.72 8.13 -0.99
CA LYS A 527 29.28 9.50 -1.01
C LYS A 527 28.15 10.52 -0.95
N GLY A 528 27.76 10.88 0.27
CA GLY A 528 26.83 11.98 0.54
C GLY A 528 26.25 11.83 1.93
#